data_5dd114866861f27ed596561e80c5572a
#
_entry.id   5dd114866861f27ed596561e80c5572a
#
_cell.length_a   1.000
_cell.length_b   1.000
_cell.length_c   1.000
_cell.angle_alpha   90.00
_cell.angle_beta   90.00
_cell.angle_gamma   90.00
#
_symmetry.space_group_name_H-M   'P 1'
#
loop_
_entity.id
_entity.type
_entity.pdbx_description
1 polymer ?
#
loop_
_entity_poly.entity_id
_entity_poly.type
_entity_poly.pdbx_seq_one_letter_code
_entity_poly.pdbx_strand_id
1 'polypeptide(L)'
;AASQVSPAIYERLILPRERRLVRGLKAMGAKVRMHICGNITHLLPGLASLGLDVIDVDHMVSLITVRKVLGPKVAMGGNLDPVADILRGTPDLIRARLARCYLDAGNPFMVNAGCEIPSATPAQNLLALCEPLAYTGS
;
A
#
# COMPACT_ATOMS: atom_id res chain seq x y z
N ALA A 1 -3.21 6.36 13.97
CA ALA A 1 -3.84 6.08 12.68
C ALA A 1 -4.11 7.38 11.92
N ALA A 2 -4.12 7.33 10.61
CA ALA A 2 -4.32 8.51 9.75
C ALA A 2 -5.63 9.28 10.04
N SER A 3 -6.66 8.58 10.50
CA SER A 3 -7.95 9.17 10.93
C SER A 3 -7.84 10.13 12.13
N GLN A 4 -6.72 10.12 12.84
CA GLN A 4 -6.47 10.99 14.01
C GLN A 4 -5.76 12.29 13.67
N VAL A 5 -5.39 12.48 12.40
CA VAL A 5 -4.58 13.61 11.95
C VAL A 5 -5.30 14.31 10.79
N SER A 6 -5.62 15.60 10.99
CA SER A 6 -6.17 16.40 9.90
C SER A 6 -5.10 16.71 8.83
N PRO A 7 -5.49 16.97 7.56
CA PRO A 7 -4.54 17.37 6.52
C PRO A 7 -3.65 18.55 6.96
N ALA A 8 -4.22 19.56 7.60
CA ALA A 8 -3.48 20.74 8.05
C ALA A 8 -2.42 20.42 9.11
N ILE A 9 -2.73 19.52 10.06
CA ILE A 9 -1.76 19.05 11.07
C ILE A 9 -0.68 18.22 10.39
N TYR A 10 -1.06 17.31 9.50
CA TYR A 10 -0.12 16.49 8.73
C TYR A 10 0.87 17.35 7.97
N GLU A 11 0.39 18.28 7.15
CA GLU A 11 1.22 19.16 6.33
C GLU A 11 2.16 20.05 7.15
N ARG A 12 1.67 20.56 8.28
CA ARG A 12 2.46 21.46 9.13
C ARG A 12 3.48 20.74 9.99
N LEU A 13 3.13 19.59 10.56
CA LEU A 13 3.94 18.96 11.60
C LEU A 13 4.62 17.67 11.17
N ILE A 14 3.98 16.84 10.34
CA ILE A 14 4.45 15.50 10.02
C ILE A 14 5.19 15.48 8.70
N LEU A 15 4.58 15.96 7.64
CA LEU A 15 5.14 15.94 6.28
C LEU A 15 6.55 16.56 6.17
N PRO A 16 6.90 17.68 6.86
CA PRO A 16 8.27 18.20 6.79
C PRO A 16 9.31 17.25 7.38
N ARG A 17 8.93 16.46 8.40
CA ARG A 17 9.80 15.47 9.04
C ARG A 17 9.99 14.24 8.17
N GLU A 18 8.89 13.74 7.61
CA GLU A 18 8.93 12.65 6.64
C GLU A 18 9.78 13.02 5.42
N ARG A 19 9.60 14.23 4.90
CA ARG A 19 10.40 14.74 3.77
C ARG A 19 11.89 14.77 4.08
N ARG A 20 12.27 15.21 5.28
CA ARG A 20 13.67 15.19 5.73
C ARG A 20 14.21 13.77 5.82
N LEU A 21 13.44 12.86 6.43
CA LEU A 21 13.82 11.45 6.56
C LEU A 21 13.98 10.78 5.19
N VAL A 22 12.98 10.89 4.32
CA VAL A 22 13.00 10.29 2.98
C VAL A 22 14.18 10.80 2.16
N ARG A 23 14.43 12.12 2.18
CA ARG A 23 15.61 12.70 1.50
C ARG A 23 16.93 12.16 2.04
N GLY A 24 17.06 12.03 3.36
CA GLY A 24 18.27 11.47 3.98
C GLY A 24 18.51 10.02 3.57
N LEU A 25 17.47 9.19 3.62
CA LEU A 25 17.55 7.79 3.19
C LEU A 25 17.92 7.66 1.71
N LYS A 26 17.30 8.46 0.85
CA LYS A 26 17.60 8.45 -0.60
C LYS A 26 19.00 8.94 -0.91
N ALA A 27 19.52 9.92 -0.16
CA ALA A 27 20.91 10.38 -0.30
C ALA A 27 21.93 9.28 0.04
N MET A 28 21.55 8.29 0.85
CA MET A 28 22.35 7.09 1.16
C MET A 28 22.17 5.96 0.12
N GLY A 29 21.42 6.19 -0.96
CA GLY A 29 21.15 5.19 -1.99
C GLY A 29 20.02 4.22 -1.65
N ALA A 30 19.29 4.42 -0.54
CA ALA A 30 18.21 3.54 -0.13
C ALA A 30 16.95 3.73 -0.99
N LYS A 31 16.23 2.62 -1.22
CA LYS A 31 14.83 2.65 -1.68
C LYS A 31 13.91 2.82 -0.49
N VAL A 32 12.93 3.70 -0.63
CA VAL A 32 12.03 4.05 0.48
C VAL A 32 10.64 3.49 0.23
N ARG A 33 10.22 2.56 1.08
CA ARG A 33 8.85 2.07 1.20
C ARG A 33 8.18 2.75 2.40
N MET A 34 6.97 3.24 2.20
CA MET A 34 6.17 3.83 3.27
C MET A 34 4.87 3.05 3.44
N HIS A 35 4.53 2.75 4.69
CA HIS A 35 3.22 2.20 5.09
C HIS A 35 2.57 3.09 6.14
N ILE A 36 1.29 3.34 5.98
CA ILE A 36 0.46 4.04 6.96
C ILE A 36 -0.88 3.31 7.07
N CYS A 37 -1.20 2.81 8.28
CA CYS A 37 -2.46 2.12 8.54
C CYS A 37 -3.68 3.06 8.43
N GLY A 38 -4.80 2.49 8.01
CA GLY A 38 -6.08 3.16 7.93
C GLY A 38 -6.29 3.97 6.66
N ASN A 39 -7.38 4.71 6.62
CA ASN A 39 -7.72 5.51 5.44
C ASN A 39 -6.85 6.77 5.36
N ILE A 40 -5.86 6.74 4.48
CA ILE A 40 -4.93 7.84 4.21
C ILE A 40 -5.29 8.68 2.97
N THR A 41 -6.47 8.51 2.41
CA THR A 41 -6.86 9.17 1.16
C THR A 41 -6.63 10.70 1.21
N HIS A 42 -6.91 11.32 2.34
CA HIS A 42 -6.73 12.75 2.56
C HIS A 42 -5.26 13.19 2.69
N LEU A 43 -4.31 12.27 2.89
CA LEU A 43 -2.87 12.54 2.99
C LEU A 43 -2.12 12.31 1.67
N LEU A 44 -2.74 11.66 0.70
CA LEU A 44 -2.10 11.28 -0.57
C LEU A 44 -1.39 12.45 -1.28
N PRO A 45 -1.94 13.68 -1.35
CA PRO A 45 -1.25 14.80 -1.99
C PRO A 45 0.10 15.12 -1.33
N GLY A 46 0.15 15.12 0.00
CA GLY A 46 1.41 15.29 0.75
C GLY A 46 2.40 14.16 0.50
N LEU A 47 1.93 12.92 0.57
CA LEU A 47 2.74 11.71 0.33
C LEU A 47 3.34 11.70 -1.09
N ALA A 48 2.59 12.14 -2.11
CA ALA A 48 3.08 12.25 -3.48
C ALA A 48 4.31 13.19 -3.60
N SER A 49 4.43 14.17 -2.72
CA SER A 49 5.56 15.11 -2.71
C SER A 49 6.85 14.55 -2.09
N LEU A 50 6.81 13.36 -1.49
CA LEU A 50 7.95 12.77 -0.79
C LEU A 50 8.96 12.09 -1.71
N GLY A 51 8.55 11.69 -2.92
CA GLY A 51 9.40 10.95 -3.85
C GLY A 51 9.66 9.51 -3.40
N LEU A 52 8.63 8.84 -2.90
CA LEU A 52 8.68 7.43 -2.49
C LEU A 52 8.99 6.51 -3.66
N ASP A 53 9.67 5.40 -3.40
CA ASP A 53 9.86 4.33 -4.38
C ASP A 53 8.70 3.33 -4.32
N VAL A 54 8.18 3.07 -3.10
CA VAL A 54 7.06 2.17 -2.86
C VAL A 54 6.09 2.79 -1.86
N ILE A 55 4.81 2.67 -2.12
CA ILE A 55 3.76 2.94 -1.12
C ILE A 55 2.97 1.66 -0.86
N ASP A 56 2.72 1.40 0.40
CA ASP A 56 1.95 0.27 0.90
C ASP A 56 0.74 0.80 1.66
N VAL A 57 -0.45 0.52 1.16
CA VAL A 57 -1.68 1.14 1.66
C VAL A 57 -2.64 0.12 2.25
N ASP A 58 -3.33 0.56 3.29
CA ASP A 58 -4.38 -0.20 3.95
C ASP A 58 -5.57 -0.48 2.99
N HIS A 59 -6.31 -1.58 3.23
CA HIS A 59 -7.49 -1.99 2.44
C HIS A 59 -8.57 -0.90 2.34
N MET A 60 -8.57 0.06 3.26
CA MET A 60 -9.50 1.21 3.27
C MET A 60 -9.23 2.25 2.17
N VAL A 61 -8.12 2.12 1.44
CA VAL A 61 -7.68 3.10 0.43
C VAL A 61 -7.85 2.54 -0.97
N SER A 62 -8.49 3.28 -1.87
CA SER A 62 -8.62 2.88 -3.26
C SER A 62 -7.27 2.93 -4.00
N LEU A 63 -6.82 1.79 -4.53
CA LEU A 63 -5.59 1.69 -5.33
C LEU A 63 -5.65 2.55 -6.60
N ILE A 64 -6.83 2.67 -7.23
CA ILE A 64 -7.05 3.58 -8.36
C ILE A 64 -6.75 5.03 -7.96
N THR A 65 -7.25 5.43 -6.79
CA THR A 65 -7.01 6.79 -6.28
C THR A 65 -5.54 7.02 -5.95
N VAL A 66 -4.87 6.05 -5.33
CA VAL A 66 -3.43 6.12 -5.05
C VAL A 66 -2.64 6.26 -6.34
N ARG A 67 -2.90 5.43 -7.34
CA ARG A 67 -2.24 5.49 -8.66
C ARG A 67 -2.42 6.86 -9.32
N LYS A 68 -3.65 7.38 -9.30
CA LYS A 68 -3.95 8.70 -9.87
C LYS A 68 -3.15 9.82 -9.21
N VAL A 69 -2.96 9.77 -7.88
CA VAL A 69 -2.30 10.85 -7.13
C VAL A 69 -0.78 10.71 -7.13
N LEU A 70 -0.24 9.51 -6.93
CA LEU A 70 1.20 9.28 -6.85
C LEU A 70 1.88 9.08 -8.21
N GLY A 71 1.10 8.80 -9.25
CA GLY A 71 1.61 8.63 -10.61
C GLY A 71 2.15 7.23 -10.90
N PRO A 72 2.64 7.00 -12.14
CA PRO A 72 2.96 5.67 -12.64
C PRO A 72 4.32 5.12 -12.17
N LYS A 73 5.16 5.94 -11.56
CA LYS A 73 6.55 5.53 -11.20
C LYS A 73 6.65 4.89 -9.81
N VAL A 74 5.69 5.16 -8.92
CA VAL A 74 5.69 4.62 -7.56
C VAL A 74 5.14 3.20 -7.57
N ALA A 75 5.90 2.24 -7.06
CA ALA A 75 5.40 0.89 -6.87
C ALA A 75 4.35 0.87 -5.75
N MET A 76 3.28 0.14 -5.97
CA MET A 76 2.19 0.04 -5.00
C MET A 76 2.14 -1.35 -4.39
N GLY A 77 2.07 -1.42 -3.07
CA GLY A 77 1.80 -2.64 -2.33
C GLY A 77 0.36 -2.65 -1.83
N GLY A 78 -0.20 -3.82 -1.75
CA GLY A 78 -1.47 -3.97 -1.08
C GLY A 78 -2.54 -4.66 -1.93
N ASN A 79 -3.83 -4.63 -1.52
CA ASN A 79 -4.23 -4.09 -0.20
C ASN A 79 -5.44 -4.90 0.31
N LEU A 80 -5.23 -6.22 0.37
CA LEU A 80 -6.27 -7.11 0.87
C LEU A 80 -6.57 -6.81 2.35
N ASP A 81 -7.85 -6.94 2.74
CA ASP A 81 -8.24 -6.88 4.14
C ASP A 81 -7.62 -8.06 4.90
N PRO A 82 -6.74 -7.80 5.91
CA PRO A 82 -6.07 -8.86 6.64
C PRO A 82 -7.03 -9.80 7.38
N VAL A 83 -8.19 -9.31 7.78
CA VAL A 83 -9.18 -10.09 8.53
C VAL A 83 -10.23 -10.69 7.61
N ALA A 84 -10.89 -9.88 6.79
CA ALA A 84 -12.00 -10.35 5.96
C ALA A 84 -11.53 -11.23 4.79
N ASP A 85 -10.48 -10.80 4.08
CA ASP A 85 -10.01 -11.52 2.89
C ASP A 85 -8.99 -12.61 3.25
N ILE A 86 -8.05 -12.33 4.18
CA ILE A 86 -6.91 -13.22 4.43
C ILE A 86 -7.19 -14.21 5.57
N LEU A 87 -7.56 -13.73 6.76
CA LEU A 87 -7.83 -14.61 7.89
C LEU A 87 -9.07 -15.48 7.67
N ARG A 88 -10.17 -14.86 7.26
CA ARG A 88 -11.50 -15.50 7.16
C ARG A 88 -11.86 -15.93 5.74
N GLY A 89 -11.09 -15.54 4.75
CA GLY A 89 -11.31 -15.88 3.36
C GLY A 89 -10.83 -17.28 2.99
N THR A 90 -10.84 -17.56 1.71
CA THR A 90 -10.33 -18.80 1.12
C THR A 90 -9.20 -18.48 0.14
N PRO A 91 -8.34 -19.47 -0.21
CA PRO A 91 -7.31 -19.27 -1.25
C PRO A 91 -7.86 -18.70 -2.56
N ASP A 92 -9.04 -19.16 -3.00
CA ASP A 92 -9.65 -18.66 -4.26
C ASP A 92 -10.12 -17.20 -4.14
N LEU A 93 -10.68 -16.82 -2.98
CA LEU A 93 -11.03 -15.43 -2.72
C LEU A 93 -9.78 -14.54 -2.73
N ILE A 94 -8.69 -14.98 -2.10
CA ILE A 94 -7.43 -14.25 -2.05
C ILE A 94 -6.88 -14.03 -3.46
N ARG A 95 -6.83 -15.09 -4.30
CA ARG A 95 -6.40 -15.00 -5.71
C ARG A 95 -7.24 -13.98 -6.49
N ALA A 96 -8.57 -14.07 -6.37
CA ALA A 96 -9.48 -13.15 -7.06
C ALA A 96 -9.29 -11.70 -6.61
N ARG A 97 -9.10 -11.47 -5.31
CA ARG A 97 -8.86 -10.16 -4.73
C ARG A 97 -7.51 -9.58 -5.17
N LEU A 98 -6.45 -10.39 -5.18
CA LEU A 98 -5.13 -9.97 -5.67
C LEU A 98 -5.17 -9.57 -7.14
N ALA A 99 -5.83 -10.37 -7.99
CA ALA A 99 -5.99 -10.04 -9.40
C ALA A 99 -6.73 -8.69 -9.56
N ARG A 100 -7.76 -8.44 -8.75
CA ARG A 100 -8.46 -7.15 -8.74
C ARG A 100 -7.57 -6.01 -8.28
N CYS A 101 -6.81 -6.17 -7.19
CA CYS A 101 -5.86 -5.17 -6.71
C CYS A 101 -4.84 -4.81 -7.81
N TYR A 102 -4.33 -5.82 -8.52
CA TYR A 102 -3.40 -5.60 -9.62
C TYR A 102 -4.01 -4.77 -10.76
N LEU A 103 -5.24 -5.08 -11.18
CA LEU A 103 -5.95 -4.30 -12.19
C LEU A 103 -6.18 -2.84 -11.75
N ASP A 104 -6.54 -2.64 -10.48
CA ASP A 104 -6.81 -1.32 -9.93
C ASP A 104 -5.53 -0.48 -9.73
N ALA A 105 -4.43 -1.14 -9.36
CA ALA A 105 -3.13 -0.49 -9.13
C ALA A 105 -2.36 -0.21 -10.42
N GLY A 106 -2.43 -1.11 -11.39
CA GLY A 106 -1.50 -1.14 -12.52
C GLY A 106 -0.04 -1.34 -12.09
N ASN A 107 0.88 -1.43 -13.05
CA ASN A 107 2.30 -1.57 -12.76
C ASN A 107 2.98 -0.21 -12.43
N PRO A 108 4.06 -0.25 -11.61
CA PRO A 108 4.57 -1.40 -10.85
C PRO A 108 3.73 -1.72 -9.61
N PHE A 109 3.49 -3.02 -9.35
CA PHE A 109 2.67 -3.52 -8.25
C PHE A 109 3.37 -4.66 -7.51
N MET A 110 3.16 -4.71 -6.19
CA MET A 110 3.65 -5.77 -5.31
C MET A 110 2.48 -6.38 -4.54
N VAL A 111 2.38 -7.70 -4.56
CA VAL A 111 1.39 -8.42 -3.74
C VAL A 111 1.66 -8.16 -2.27
N ASN A 112 0.65 -7.73 -1.54
CA ASN A 112 0.71 -7.51 -0.10
C ASN A 112 -0.68 -7.51 0.54
N ALA A 113 -0.74 -7.77 1.85
CA ALA A 113 -1.90 -7.42 2.67
C ALA A 113 -1.99 -5.91 2.85
N GLY A 114 -3.17 -5.40 3.17
CA GLY A 114 -3.36 -3.97 3.44
C GLY A 114 -2.78 -3.52 4.78
N CYS A 115 -2.55 -4.44 5.69
CA CYS A 115 -1.94 -4.20 7.00
C CYS A 115 -1.40 -5.51 7.57
N GLU A 116 -1.05 -5.53 8.87
CA GLU A 116 -0.54 -6.72 9.56
C GLU A 116 -1.50 -7.91 9.46
N ILE A 117 -0.96 -9.06 9.07
CA ILE A 117 -1.72 -10.30 8.93
C ILE A 117 -1.86 -10.96 10.31
N PRO A 118 -3.09 -11.29 10.75
CA PRO A 118 -3.30 -11.96 12.04
C PRO A 118 -2.56 -13.29 12.14
N SER A 119 -1.97 -13.58 13.29
CA SER A 119 -1.17 -14.80 13.53
C SER A 119 -1.96 -16.10 13.39
N ALA A 120 -3.29 -16.05 13.57
CA ALA A 120 -4.19 -17.20 13.42
C ALA A 120 -4.56 -17.50 11.95
N THR A 121 -3.97 -16.80 10.97
CA THR A 121 -4.28 -17.01 9.56
C THR A 121 -3.89 -18.41 9.10
N PRO A 122 -4.81 -19.15 8.41
CA PRO A 122 -4.50 -20.48 7.91
C PRO A 122 -3.32 -20.47 6.92
N ALA A 123 -2.42 -21.45 7.04
CA ALA A 123 -1.23 -21.55 6.19
C ALA A 123 -1.57 -21.58 4.69
N GLN A 124 -2.65 -22.24 4.29
CA GLN A 124 -3.12 -22.27 2.90
C GLN A 124 -3.48 -20.87 2.36
N ASN A 125 -3.99 -19.99 3.21
CA ASN A 125 -4.31 -18.60 2.83
C ASN A 125 -3.02 -17.76 2.67
N LEU A 126 -2.01 -17.98 3.52
CA LEU A 126 -0.70 -17.36 3.37
C LEU A 126 0.01 -17.84 2.09
N LEU A 127 -0.08 -19.13 1.76
CA LEU A 127 0.47 -19.66 0.51
C LEU A 127 -0.17 -19.01 -0.72
N ALA A 128 -1.50 -18.81 -0.70
CA ALA A 128 -2.19 -18.13 -1.79
C ALA A 128 -1.72 -16.69 -2.03
N LEU A 129 -1.26 -15.99 -0.98
CA LEU A 129 -0.62 -14.67 -1.11
C LEU A 129 0.74 -14.71 -1.81
N CYS A 130 1.44 -15.85 -1.76
CA CYS A 130 2.76 -16.02 -2.36
C CYS A 130 2.71 -16.49 -3.81
N GLU A 131 1.53 -16.78 -4.34
CA GLU A 131 1.38 -17.23 -5.72
C GLU A 131 1.63 -16.09 -6.71
N PRO A 132 2.29 -16.36 -7.85
CA PRO A 132 2.54 -15.33 -8.85
C PRO A 132 1.22 -14.87 -9.50
N LEU A 133 1.07 -13.57 -9.68
CA LEU A 133 0.01 -13.01 -10.50
C LEU A 133 0.39 -13.08 -11.99
N ALA A 134 -0.58 -13.39 -12.85
CA ALA A 134 -0.39 -13.28 -14.28
C ALA A 134 -0.08 -11.80 -14.63
N TYR A 135 1.06 -11.59 -15.31
CA TYR A 135 1.42 -10.26 -15.80
C TYR A 135 0.51 -9.89 -16.97
N THR A 136 -0.27 -8.84 -16.81
CA THR A 136 -1.15 -8.29 -17.86
C THR A 136 -0.60 -6.95 -18.36
N GLY A 137 0.71 -6.82 -18.43
CA GLY A 137 1.35 -5.58 -18.79
C GLY A 137 1.15 -5.21 -20.26
N SER A 138 0.87 -3.96 -20.50
CA SER A 138 1.13 -3.23 -21.74
C SER A 138 2.34 -2.35 -21.50
#